data_2ea07ec684b5e5abc0d9830f7ef11a7e
#
_entry.id   2ea07ec684b5e5abc0d9830f7ef11a7e
#
_cell.length_a   1.000
_cell.length_b   1.000
_cell.length_c   1.000
_cell.angle_alpha   90.00
_cell.angle_beta   90.00
_cell.angle_gamma   90.00
#
_symmetry.space_group_name_H-M   'P 1'
#
loop_
_entity.id
_entity.type
_entity.pdbx_description
1 polymer ?
#
loop_
_entity_poly.entity_id
_entity_poly.type
_entity_poly.pdbx_seq_one_letter_code
_entity_poly.pdbx_strand_id
1 'polypeptide(L)'
;MDRKRLQEIWEDGLHHRSFVAGGILTVLMLSLAILSLIWTPYSVFTMNIAGKLQPPGELHWLGTDHFGRDVLSMLMVGAWNSMAVSLAAIGLGALIGIPLGLTASARKGWIDEAVMRFNDFAFAFPALLTAVMLSAALGPGSFNSIVAIGIFNIPVFARLTRGSSLSLFQRDFILAARIAGKGTTRICAEHILPNITSVLIVQATIQFALGILAEAGVSYLGLGTQPPQPSWGKMLSEAQTMMFFAPNLAILPGCAIVISVLGLNLLGDGMRDILDPKMRTRE
;
A
#
# COMPACT_ATOMS: atom_id res chain seq x y z
N MET A 1 -20.30 9.99 12.26
CA MET A 1 -20.70 8.63 11.90
C MET A 1 -21.31 8.00 13.15
N ASP A 2 -22.59 7.59 13.08
CA ASP A 2 -23.33 7.11 14.27
C ASP A 2 -22.78 5.73 14.70
N ARG A 3 -22.69 5.48 16.02
CA ARG A 3 -22.20 4.20 16.57
C ARG A 3 -23.00 2.99 16.02
N LYS A 4 -24.30 3.15 15.81
CA LYS A 4 -25.18 2.12 15.23
C LYS A 4 -24.77 1.77 13.82
N ARG A 5 -24.44 2.76 12.99
CA ARG A 5 -24.01 2.56 11.60
C ARG A 5 -22.68 1.83 11.50
N LEU A 6 -21.78 2.05 12.47
CA LEU A 6 -20.51 1.31 12.57
C LEU A 6 -20.74 -0.16 12.96
N GLN A 7 -21.67 -0.43 13.86
CA GLN A 7 -22.01 -1.80 14.26
C GLN A 7 -22.64 -2.58 13.09
N GLU A 8 -23.59 -1.98 12.37
CA GLU A 8 -24.19 -2.61 11.18
C GLU A 8 -23.13 -2.93 10.10
N ILE A 9 -22.23 -1.97 9.80
CA ILE A 9 -21.13 -2.19 8.83
C ILE A 9 -20.22 -3.35 9.29
N TRP A 10 -19.97 -3.46 10.58
CA TRP A 10 -19.15 -4.52 11.14
C TRP A 10 -19.82 -5.89 11.10
N GLU A 11 -21.12 -5.95 11.41
CA GLU A 11 -21.91 -7.18 11.32
C GLU A 11 -22.06 -7.67 9.87
N ASP A 12 -22.37 -6.78 8.93
CA ASP A 12 -22.41 -7.09 7.49
C ASP A 12 -21.02 -7.57 7.01
N GLY A 13 -19.93 -6.94 7.50
CA GLY A 13 -18.56 -7.32 7.18
C GLY A 13 -18.21 -8.74 7.59
N LEU A 14 -18.60 -9.16 8.78
CA LEU A 14 -18.31 -10.50 9.29
C LEU A 14 -19.02 -11.61 8.49
N HIS A 15 -20.09 -11.30 7.78
CA HIS A 15 -20.80 -12.25 6.90
C HIS A 15 -20.23 -12.25 5.46
N HIS A 16 -19.44 -11.23 5.09
CA HIS A 16 -18.88 -11.13 3.74
C HIS A 16 -17.56 -11.92 3.62
N ARG A 17 -17.57 -13.03 2.89
CA ARG A 17 -16.44 -13.98 2.80
C ARG A 17 -15.12 -13.33 2.37
N SER A 18 -15.15 -12.45 1.35
CA SER A 18 -13.95 -11.77 0.87
C SER A 18 -13.37 -10.83 1.92
N PHE A 19 -14.21 -10.10 2.66
CA PHE A 19 -13.79 -9.22 3.74
C PHE A 19 -13.10 -10.00 4.87
N VAL A 20 -13.69 -11.11 5.29
CA VAL A 20 -13.15 -11.95 6.36
C VAL A 20 -11.84 -12.62 5.93
N ALA A 21 -11.82 -13.25 4.76
CA ALA A 21 -10.60 -13.90 4.24
C ALA A 21 -9.47 -12.89 4.03
N GLY A 22 -9.77 -11.75 3.38
CA GLY A 22 -8.81 -10.67 3.17
C GLY A 22 -8.32 -10.07 4.48
N GLY A 23 -9.21 -9.87 5.45
CA GLY A 23 -8.89 -9.40 6.78
C GLY A 23 -7.94 -10.33 7.53
N ILE A 24 -8.22 -11.64 7.53
CA ILE A 24 -7.36 -12.64 8.18
C ILE A 24 -5.96 -12.63 7.56
N LEU A 25 -5.85 -12.68 6.23
CA LEU A 25 -4.55 -12.68 5.54
C LEU A 25 -3.78 -11.39 5.81
N THR A 26 -4.44 -10.25 5.73
CA THR A 26 -3.80 -8.94 5.99
C THR A 26 -3.35 -8.81 7.43
N VAL A 27 -4.20 -9.19 8.40
CA VAL A 27 -3.84 -9.15 9.83
C VAL A 27 -2.70 -10.12 10.13
N LEU A 28 -2.70 -11.32 9.54
CA LEU A 28 -1.61 -12.29 9.70
C LEU A 28 -0.27 -11.67 9.24
N MET A 29 -0.23 -11.10 8.05
CA MET A 29 1.00 -10.53 7.49
C MET A 29 1.44 -9.28 8.25
N LEU A 30 0.50 -8.41 8.65
CA LEU A 30 0.81 -7.24 9.49
C LEU A 30 1.30 -7.66 10.88
N SER A 31 0.72 -8.69 11.48
CA SER A 31 1.17 -9.18 12.80
C SER A 31 2.59 -9.75 12.74
N LEU A 32 2.94 -10.49 11.69
CA LEU A 32 4.31 -10.96 11.45
C LEU A 32 5.29 -9.78 11.26
N ALA A 33 4.88 -8.76 10.50
CA ALA A 33 5.67 -7.55 10.29
C ALA A 33 5.91 -6.80 11.61
N ILE A 34 4.87 -6.56 12.40
CA ILE A 34 4.96 -5.85 13.69
C ILE A 34 5.75 -6.69 14.71
N LEU A 35 5.53 -8.01 14.76
CA LEU A 35 6.26 -8.91 15.64
C LEU A 35 7.77 -8.84 15.37
N SER A 36 8.19 -8.68 14.12
CA SER A 36 9.60 -8.56 13.75
C SER A 36 10.34 -7.38 14.39
N LEU A 37 9.62 -6.35 14.82
CA LEU A 37 10.20 -5.19 15.52
C LEU A 37 10.61 -5.51 16.96
N ILE A 38 9.98 -6.52 17.56
CA ILE A 38 10.17 -6.89 18.96
C ILE A 38 10.96 -8.18 19.05
N TRP A 39 10.69 -9.12 18.16
CA TRP A 39 11.26 -10.44 18.21
C TRP A 39 11.41 -11.09 16.84
N THR A 40 12.56 -11.70 16.61
CA THR A 40 12.84 -12.64 15.52
C THR A 40 13.60 -13.84 16.08
N PRO A 41 13.44 -15.05 15.51
CA PRO A 41 14.17 -16.23 15.96
C PRO A 41 15.69 -16.03 16.03
N TYR A 42 16.24 -15.36 15.01
CA TYR A 42 17.66 -15.04 14.89
C TYR A 42 17.86 -13.62 14.40
N SER A 43 19.05 -13.05 14.67
CA SER A 43 19.44 -11.75 14.10
C SER A 43 19.64 -11.87 12.59
N VAL A 44 19.00 -10.99 11.82
CA VAL A 44 19.14 -10.93 10.35
C VAL A 44 20.49 -10.34 9.92
N PHE A 45 21.27 -9.79 10.86
CA PHE A 45 22.55 -9.12 10.59
C PHE A 45 23.74 -10.05 10.76
N THR A 46 23.58 -11.18 11.48
CA THR A 46 24.66 -12.12 11.74
C THR A 46 24.75 -13.12 10.58
N MET A 47 25.92 -13.17 9.95
CA MET A 47 26.25 -14.14 8.90
C MET A 47 26.95 -15.34 9.52
N ASN A 48 26.50 -16.55 9.14
CA ASN A 48 27.14 -17.81 9.54
C ASN A 48 27.46 -18.64 8.30
N ILE A 49 28.60 -18.38 7.69
CA ILE A 49 28.98 -19.03 6.41
C ILE A 49 29.10 -20.56 6.53
N ALA A 50 29.42 -21.08 7.73
CA ALA A 50 29.44 -22.51 7.99
C ALA A 50 28.05 -23.16 7.93
N GLY A 51 27.02 -22.37 8.24
CA GLY A 51 25.60 -22.78 8.19
C GLY A 51 24.85 -22.36 6.92
N LYS A 52 25.53 -22.06 5.81
CA LYS A 52 24.88 -21.64 4.55
C LYS A 52 24.04 -22.75 3.93
N LEU A 53 22.89 -22.37 3.33
CA LEU A 53 21.99 -23.23 2.58
C LEU A 53 21.53 -24.48 3.35
N GLN A 54 21.39 -24.39 4.67
CA GLN A 54 20.83 -25.47 5.46
C GLN A 54 19.34 -25.64 5.12
N PRO A 55 18.86 -26.88 4.96
CA PRO A 55 17.45 -27.16 4.75
C PRO A 55 16.62 -26.80 5.99
N PRO A 56 15.30 -26.66 5.84
CA PRO A 56 14.38 -26.53 6.97
C PRO A 56 14.60 -27.61 8.02
N GLY A 57 14.71 -27.24 9.31
CA GLY A 57 14.99 -28.12 10.43
C GLY A 57 14.68 -27.51 11.78
N GLU A 58 15.02 -28.19 12.87
CA GLU A 58 14.72 -27.74 14.24
C GLU A 58 15.38 -26.40 14.61
N LEU A 59 16.60 -26.16 14.13
CA LEU A 59 17.34 -24.93 14.38
C LEU A 59 16.84 -23.77 13.51
N HIS A 60 16.56 -24.03 12.22
CA HIS A 60 16.11 -23.04 11.25
C HIS A 60 14.85 -23.54 10.55
N TRP A 61 13.67 -23.11 10.97
CA TRP A 61 12.38 -23.64 10.52
C TRP A 61 12.17 -23.55 9.01
N LEU A 62 12.68 -22.50 8.36
CA LEU A 62 12.63 -22.32 6.90
C LEU A 62 14.01 -22.45 6.25
N GLY A 63 15.00 -22.95 7.00
CA GLY A 63 16.37 -23.06 6.57
C GLY A 63 17.16 -21.76 6.61
N THR A 64 18.33 -21.76 5.98
CA THR A 64 19.24 -20.61 5.90
C THR A 64 19.50 -20.19 4.46
N ASP A 65 19.86 -18.94 4.28
CA ASP A 65 20.24 -18.40 2.97
C ASP A 65 21.72 -18.70 2.61
N HIS A 66 22.20 -18.14 1.53
CA HIS A 66 23.58 -18.30 1.05
C HIS A 66 24.64 -17.61 1.92
N PHE A 67 24.23 -16.76 2.87
CA PHE A 67 25.09 -16.19 3.91
C PHE A 67 24.93 -16.88 5.28
N GLY A 68 24.08 -17.92 5.37
CA GLY A 68 23.75 -18.62 6.60
C GLY A 68 22.84 -17.81 7.55
N ARG A 69 22.09 -16.83 7.02
CA ARG A 69 21.08 -16.07 7.78
C ARG A 69 19.77 -16.87 7.81
N ASP A 70 19.04 -16.79 8.92
CA ASP A 70 17.76 -17.49 9.08
C ASP A 70 16.68 -16.89 8.16
N VAL A 71 16.10 -17.73 7.31
CA VAL A 71 15.12 -17.31 6.29
C VAL A 71 13.83 -16.81 6.92
N LEU A 72 13.35 -17.42 8.01
CA LEU A 72 12.14 -16.97 8.69
C LEU A 72 12.31 -15.56 9.27
N SER A 73 13.40 -15.32 9.97
CA SER A 73 13.73 -14.00 10.52
C SER A 73 13.83 -12.95 9.41
N MET A 74 14.45 -13.31 8.27
CA MET A 74 14.53 -12.43 7.09
C MET A 74 13.16 -12.13 6.49
N LEU A 75 12.26 -13.12 6.41
CA LEU A 75 10.89 -12.92 5.92
C LEU A 75 10.08 -11.99 6.84
N MET A 76 10.22 -12.13 8.15
CA MET A 76 9.53 -11.29 9.14
C MET A 76 10.00 -9.83 9.05
N VAL A 77 11.31 -9.57 9.07
CA VAL A 77 11.86 -8.22 8.93
C VAL A 77 11.60 -7.67 7.53
N GLY A 78 11.67 -8.52 6.50
CA GLY A 78 11.31 -8.18 5.13
C GLY A 78 9.85 -7.74 4.99
N ALA A 79 8.93 -8.38 5.73
CA ALA A 79 7.52 -7.98 5.80
C ALA A 79 7.38 -6.54 6.30
N TRP A 80 8.04 -6.22 7.41
CA TRP A 80 8.03 -4.85 7.95
C TRP A 80 8.56 -3.83 6.93
N ASN A 81 9.74 -4.08 6.36
CA ASN A 81 10.37 -3.14 5.43
C ASN A 81 9.55 -2.94 4.16
N SER A 82 9.08 -4.03 3.52
CA SER A 82 8.27 -3.94 2.30
C SER A 82 6.92 -3.27 2.54
N MET A 83 6.23 -3.58 3.65
CA MET A 83 4.95 -2.97 3.99
C MET A 83 5.10 -1.52 4.44
N ALA A 84 6.11 -1.19 5.25
CA ALA A 84 6.33 0.18 5.74
C ALA A 84 6.67 1.13 4.58
N VAL A 85 7.56 0.73 3.67
CA VAL A 85 7.88 1.51 2.47
C VAL A 85 6.64 1.75 1.61
N SER A 86 5.87 0.69 1.36
CA SER A 86 4.65 0.78 0.56
C SER A 86 3.61 1.68 1.22
N LEU A 87 3.36 1.52 2.51
CA LEU A 87 2.41 2.34 3.27
C LEU A 87 2.81 3.82 3.30
N ALA A 88 4.10 4.10 3.52
CA ALA A 88 4.62 5.46 3.50
C ALA A 88 4.48 6.11 2.11
N ALA A 89 4.75 5.36 1.04
CA ALA A 89 4.59 5.83 -0.34
C ALA A 89 3.13 6.18 -0.66
N ILE A 90 2.18 5.32 -0.27
CA ILE A 90 0.76 5.56 -0.49
C ILE A 90 0.27 6.72 0.37
N GLY A 91 0.73 6.78 1.63
CA GLY A 91 0.47 7.91 2.53
C GLY A 91 0.90 9.24 1.93
N LEU A 92 2.09 9.29 1.33
CA LEU A 92 2.60 10.47 0.61
C LEU A 92 1.69 10.84 -0.57
N GLY A 93 1.32 9.84 -1.39
CA GLY A 93 0.42 10.03 -2.52
C GLY A 93 -0.95 10.55 -2.11
N ALA A 94 -1.54 9.99 -1.06
CA ALA A 94 -2.83 10.40 -0.52
C ALA A 94 -2.77 11.81 0.11
N LEU A 95 -1.72 12.09 0.91
CA LEU A 95 -1.54 13.36 1.61
C LEU A 95 -1.47 14.55 0.63
N ILE A 96 -0.87 14.35 -0.53
CA ILE A 96 -0.76 15.38 -1.56
C ILE A 96 -1.93 15.30 -2.54
N GLY A 97 -2.29 14.09 -3.01
CA GLY A 97 -3.30 13.89 -4.04
C GLY A 97 -4.72 14.27 -3.61
N ILE A 98 -5.12 13.95 -2.36
CA ILE A 98 -6.46 14.29 -1.86
C ILE A 98 -6.68 15.80 -1.82
N PRO A 99 -5.82 16.64 -1.22
CA PRO A 99 -5.98 18.09 -1.26
C PRO A 99 -5.96 18.67 -2.68
N LEU A 100 -5.12 18.15 -3.58
CA LEU A 100 -5.11 18.57 -4.97
C LEU A 100 -6.45 18.28 -5.68
N GLY A 101 -7.00 17.07 -5.50
CA GLY A 101 -8.29 16.70 -6.06
C GLY A 101 -9.46 17.51 -5.51
N LEU A 102 -9.47 17.78 -4.18
CA LEU A 102 -10.46 18.66 -3.56
C LEU A 102 -10.36 20.09 -4.10
N THR A 103 -9.15 20.62 -4.25
CA THR A 103 -8.92 21.97 -4.76
C THR A 103 -9.37 22.09 -6.23
N ALA A 104 -9.05 21.12 -7.06
CA ALA A 104 -9.47 21.05 -8.46
C ALA A 104 -10.99 21.04 -8.59
N SER A 105 -11.69 20.17 -7.84
CA SER A 105 -13.15 20.05 -7.86
C SER A 105 -13.87 21.30 -7.31
N ALA A 106 -13.28 21.95 -6.31
CA ALA A 106 -13.88 23.09 -5.63
C ALA A 106 -13.75 24.40 -6.43
N ARG A 107 -12.59 24.64 -7.07
CA ARG A 107 -12.30 25.92 -7.76
C ARG A 107 -12.65 25.90 -9.23
N LYS A 108 -12.70 24.70 -9.86
CA LYS A 108 -12.98 24.56 -11.31
C LYS A 108 -12.09 25.44 -12.20
N GLY A 109 -12.40 25.52 -13.51
CA GLY A 109 -11.69 26.36 -14.46
C GLY A 109 -10.20 26.06 -14.59
N TRP A 110 -9.35 27.08 -14.67
CA TRP A 110 -7.92 26.94 -14.93
C TRP A 110 -7.15 26.15 -13.86
N ILE A 111 -7.58 26.22 -12.58
CA ILE A 111 -6.96 25.49 -11.48
C ILE A 111 -7.22 23.99 -11.65
N ASP A 112 -8.45 23.62 -11.99
CA ASP A 112 -8.81 22.24 -12.30
C ASP A 112 -7.99 21.71 -13.47
N GLU A 113 -7.91 22.49 -14.55
CA GLU A 113 -7.13 22.11 -15.72
C GLU A 113 -5.64 21.98 -15.41
N ALA A 114 -5.05 22.91 -14.66
CA ALA A 114 -3.64 22.85 -14.28
C ALA A 114 -3.31 21.60 -13.44
N VAL A 115 -4.17 21.29 -12.44
CA VAL A 115 -4.00 20.08 -11.62
C VAL A 115 -4.13 18.81 -12.47
N MET A 116 -5.11 18.77 -13.39
CA MET A 116 -5.29 17.58 -14.24
C MET A 116 -4.15 17.44 -15.25
N ARG A 117 -3.64 18.51 -15.86
CA ARG A 117 -2.46 18.47 -16.73
C ARG A 117 -1.21 17.99 -15.99
N PHE A 118 -1.02 18.46 -14.74
CA PHE A 118 0.08 17.97 -13.92
C PHE A 118 -0.05 16.45 -13.64
N ASN A 119 -1.27 16.00 -13.34
CA ASN A 119 -1.53 14.58 -13.14
C ASN A 119 -1.31 13.76 -14.43
N ASP A 120 -1.69 14.29 -15.60
CA ASP A 120 -1.43 13.65 -16.89
C ASP A 120 0.07 13.51 -17.15
N PHE A 121 0.83 14.56 -16.86
CA PHE A 121 2.29 14.54 -16.95
C PHE A 121 2.91 13.50 -15.99
N ALA A 122 2.47 13.46 -14.73
CA ALA A 122 2.98 12.50 -13.76
C ALA A 122 2.70 11.04 -14.17
N PHE A 123 1.55 10.76 -14.79
CA PHE A 123 1.23 9.43 -15.32
C PHE A 123 2.00 9.06 -16.59
N ALA A 124 2.56 10.02 -17.30
CA ALA A 124 3.39 9.73 -18.48
C ALA A 124 4.69 9.00 -18.10
N PHE A 125 5.12 9.09 -16.84
CA PHE A 125 6.31 8.40 -16.34
C PHE A 125 5.92 7.12 -15.59
N PRO A 126 6.32 5.93 -16.09
CA PRO A 126 6.12 4.69 -15.36
C PRO A 126 6.83 4.71 -14.00
N ALA A 127 6.16 4.21 -12.95
CA ALA A 127 6.68 4.24 -11.58
C ALA A 127 8.10 3.65 -11.45
N LEU A 128 8.36 2.52 -12.12
CA LEU A 128 9.69 1.88 -12.11
C LEU A 128 10.77 2.75 -12.77
N LEU A 129 10.47 3.43 -13.88
CA LEU A 129 11.43 4.34 -14.52
C LEU A 129 11.72 5.54 -13.62
N THR A 130 10.70 6.09 -12.95
CA THR A 130 10.89 7.18 -11.98
C THR A 130 11.78 6.72 -10.82
N ALA A 131 11.59 5.50 -10.32
CA ALA A 131 12.45 4.92 -9.29
C ALA A 131 13.91 4.76 -9.76
N VAL A 132 14.11 4.28 -10.99
CA VAL A 132 15.46 4.18 -11.60
C VAL A 132 16.11 5.55 -11.72
N MET A 133 15.39 6.54 -12.24
CA MET A 133 15.92 7.92 -12.39
C MET A 133 16.26 8.56 -11.04
N LEU A 134 15.39 8.42 -10.02
CA LEU A 134 15.67 8.92 -8.69
C LEU A 134 16.89 8.22 -8.07
N SER A 135 16.97 6.91 -8.20
CA SER A 135 18.10 6.14 -7.67
C SER A 135 19.40 6.45 -8.38
N ALA A 136 19.38 6.76 -9.67
CA ALA A 136 20.54 7.22 -10.41
C ALA A 136 21.04 8.61 -9.94
N ALA A 137 20.12 9.50 -9.56
CA ALA A 137 20.44 10.85 -9.13
C ALA A 137 20.81 10.96 -7.64
N LEU A 138 20.11 10.23 -6.76
CA LEU A 138 20.18 10.35 -5.31
C LEU A 138 20.77 9.12 -4.62
N GLY A 139 21.08 8.07 -5.39
CA GLY A 139 21.49 6.76 -4.89
C GLY A 139 20.32 5.83 -4.57
N PRO A 140 20.59 4.50 -4.43
CA PRO A 140 19.58 3.53 -4.05
C PRO A 140 19.20 3.67 -2.58
N GLY A 141 17.93 3.32 -2.26
CA GLY A 141 17.47 3.32 -0.87
C GLY A 141 15.96 3.35 -0.71
N SER A 142 15.48 2.94 0.46
CA SER A 142 14.05 2.87 0.79
C SER A 142 13.37 4.24 0.69
N PHE A 143 14.05 5.32 1.08
CA PHE A 143 13.51 6.68 0.99
C PHE A 143 13.21 7.07 -0.46
N ASN A 144 14.14 6.81 -1.39
CA ASN A 144 13.94 7.12 -2.81
C ASN A 144 12.83 6.26 -3.42
N SER A 145 12.66 5.02 -2.95
CA SER A 145 11.53 4.16 -3.33
C SER A 145 10.20 4.74 -2.84
N ILE A 146 10.14 5.23 -1.59
CA ILE A 146 8.93 5.90 -1.05
C ILE A 146 8.55 7.10 -1.90
N VAL A 147 9.53 7.95 -2.23
CA VAL A 147 9.29 9.15 -3.05
C VAL A 147 8.82 8.78 -4.45
N ALA A 148 9.50 7.85 -5.12
CA ALA A 148 9.17 7.43 -6.49
C ALA A 148 7.75 6.83 -6.58
N ILE A 149 7.43 5.86 -5.70
CA ILE A 149 6.11 5.22 -5.66
C ILE A 149 5.05 6.23 -5.20
N GLY A 150 5.39 7.12 -4.26
CA GLY A 150 4.51 8.17 -3.75
C GLY A 150 4.10 9.17 -4.82
N ILE A 151 5.05 9.68 -5.62
CA ILE A 151 4.79 10.58 -6.74
C ILE A 151 3.79 9.96 -7.73
N PHE A 152 3.96 8.68 -8.06
CA PHE A 152 3.03 7.96 -8.93
C PHE A 152 1.62 7.85 -8.32
N ASN A 153 1.48 7.79 -7.00
CA ASN A 153 0.20 7.70 -6.30
C ASN A 153 -0.54 9.05 -6.20
N ILE A 154 0.15 10.19 -6.29
CA ILE A 154 -0.47 11.52 -6.23
C ILE A 154 -1.61 11.66 -7.25
N PRO A 155 -1.40 11.44 -8.57
CA PRO A 155 -2.45 11.58 -9.56
C PRO A 155 -3.59 10.56 -9.39
N VAL A 156 -3.33 9.38 -8.84
CA VAL A 156 -4.37 8.37 -8.54
C VAL A 156 -5.37 8.95 -7.54
N PHE A 157 -4.89 9.41 -6.38
CA PHE A 157 -5.74 9.99 -5.36
C PHE A 157 -6.36 11.32 -5.80
N ALA A 158 -5.64 12.17 -6.53
CA ALA A 158 -6.16 13.45 -7.00
C ALA A 158 -7.34 13.26 -7.98
N ARG A 159 -7.22 12.36 -8.96
CA ARG A 159 -8.30 12.07 -9.91
C ARG A 159 -9.51 11.46 -9.24
N LEU A 160 -9.30 10.49 -8.35
CA LEU A 160 -10.38 9.84 -7.62
C LEU A 160 -11.14 10.85 -6.75
N THR A 161 -10.40 11.64 -5.96
CA THR A 161 -10.97 12.67 -5.08
C THR A 161 -11.76 13.70 -5.88
N ARG A 162 -11.18 14.20 -6.99
CA ARG A 162 -11.86 15.14 -7.87
C ARG A 162 -13.17 14.56 -8.44
N GLY A 163 -13.09 13.35 -9.01
CA GLY A 163 -14.26 12.70 -9.62
C GLY A 163 -15.39 12.49 -8.63
N SER A 164 -15.08 11.97 -7.45
CA SER A 164 -16.05 11.75 -6.38
C SER A 164 -16.62 13.05 -5.82
N SER A 165 -15.82 14.10 -5.71
CA SER A 165 -16.24 15.40 -5.16
C SER A 165 -17.12 16.19 -6.09
N LEU A 166 -16.92 16.13 -7.41
CA LEU A 166 -17.68 16.91 -8.39
C LEU A 166 -19.20 16.66 -8.31
N SER A 167 -19.61 15.42 -8.12
CA SER A 167 -21.02 15.05 -7.97
C SER A 167 -21.62 15.58 -6.67
N LEU A 168 -20.83 15.60 -5.59
CA LEU A 168 -21.27 16.09 -4.28
C LEU A 168 -21.43 17.62 -4.26
N PHE A 169 -20.57 18.36 -4.95
CA PHE A 169 -20.68 19.81 -5.02
C PHE A 169 -21.99 20.32 -5.66
N GLN A 170 -22.72 19.45 -6.36
CA GLN A 170 -24.01 19.76 -6.99
C GLN A 170 -25.22 19.42 -6.09
N ARG A 171 -25.01 18.86 -4.91
CA ARG A 171 -26.08 18.44 -4.00
C ARG A 171 -26.64 19.61 -3.19
N ASP A 172 -27.94 19.55 -2.87
CA ASP A 172 -28.67 20.61 -2.18
C ASP A 172 -28.10 20.95 -0.79
N PHE A 173 -27.60 19.95 -0.06
CA PHE A 173 -27.00 20.19 1.24
C PHE A 173 -25.71 21.03 1.16
N ILE A 174 -24.99 20.99 0.05
CA ILE A 174 -23.83 21.86 -0.20
C ILE A 174 -24.28 23.29 -0.52
N LEU A 175 -25.38 23.43 -1.28
CA LEU A 175 -25.99 24.73 -1.55
C LEU A 175 -26.47 25.37 -0.25
N ALA A 176 -27.14 24.60 0.61
CA ALA A 176 -27.56 25.07 1.94
C ALA A 176 -26.36 25.49 2.81
N ALA A 177 -25.27 24.75 2.81
CA ALA A 177 -24.06 25.10 3.54
C ALA A 177 -23.43 26.43 3.05
N ARG A 178 -23.47 26.69 1.72
CA ARG A 178 -23.03 27.98 1.14
C ARG A 178 -23.92 29.14 1.57
N ILE A 179 -25.24 28.94 1.53
CA ILE A 179 -26.22 29.97 1.99
C ILE A 179 -26.02 30.27 3.48
N ALA A 180 -25.66 29.24 4.27
CA ALA A 180 -25.29 29.42 5.69
C ALA A 180 -23.90 30.08 5.90
N GLY A 181 -23.25 30.58 4.85
CA GLY A 181 -21.99 31.34 4.91
C GLY A 181 -20.74 30.48 5.08
N LYS A 182 -20.80 29.13 4.92
CA LYS A 182 -19.59 28.28 5.00
C LYS A 182 -18.68 28.51 3.80
N GLY A 183 -17.40 28.77 4.06
CA GLY A 183 -16.36 28.88 3.04
C GLY A 183 -16.04 27.53 2.40
N THR A 184 -15.51 27.55 1.18
CA THR A 184 -15.22 26.35 0.38
C THR A 184 -14.34 25.33 1.10
N THR A 185 -13.28 25.77 1.75
CA THR A 185 -12.38 24.87 2.53
C THR A 185 -13.12 24.13 3.63
N ARG A 186 -14.00 24.84 4.36
CA ARG A 186 -14.82 24.25 5.42
C ARG A 186 -15.83 23.25 4.86
N ILE A 187 -16.44 23.57 3.70
CA ILE A 187 -17.34 22.65 2.99
C ILE A 187 -16.57 21.38 2.57
N CYS A 188 -15.36 21.52 2.04
CA CYS A 188 -14.51 20.37 1.69
C CYS A 188 -14.24 19.49 2.92
N ALA A 189 -13.84 20.06 4.04
CA ALA A 189 -13.49 19.31 5.25
C ALA A 189 -14.70 18.70 5.97
N GLU A 190 -15.81 19.46 6.11
CA GLU A 190 -16.97 19.04 6.90
C GLU A 190 -17.98 18.20 6.09
N HIS A 191 -18.05 18.41 4.78
CA HIS A 191 -19.12 17.82 3.96
C HIS A 191 -18.61 16.94 2.81
N ILE A 192 -17.56 17.34 2.09
CA ILE A 192 -17.09 16.55 0.94
C ILE A 192 -16.24 15.37 1.40
N LEU A 193 -15.15 15.64 2.13
CA LEU A 193 -14.19 14.63 2.54
C LEU A 193 -14.83 13.47 3.33
N PRO A 194 -15.70 13.69 4.33
CA PRO A 194 -16.36 12.59 5.04
C PRO A 194 -17.24 11.71 4.15
N ASN A 195 -17.86 12.29 3.10
CA ASN A 195 -18.72 11.56 2.17
C ASN A 195 -17.97 10.73 1.13
N ILE A 196 -16.70 11.05 0.84
CA ILE A 196 -15.86 10.28 -0.09
C ILE A 196 -14.85 9.36 0.62
N THR A 197 -14.78 9.41 1.96
CA THR A 197 -13.79 8.66 2.75
C THR A 197 -13.86 7.16 2.47
N SER A 198 -15.04 6.57 2.31
CA SER A 198 -15.20 5.16 1.98
C SER A 198 -14.51 4.80 0.66
N VAL A 199 -14.70 5.61 -0.36
CA VAL A 199 -14.07 5.42 -1.68
C VAL A 199 -12.55 5.57 -1.58
N LEU A 200 -12.07 6.54 -0.79
CA LEU A 200 -10.64 6.76 -0.58
C LEU A 200 -9.98 5.62 0.19
N ILE A 201 -10.66 5.03 1.19
CA ILE A 201 -10.13 3.89 1.95
C ILE A 201 -10.02 2.66 1.05
N VAL A 202 -11.05 2.36 0.26
CA VAL A 202 -11.01 1.25 -0.71
C VAL A 202 -9.86 1.44 -1.71
N GLN A 203 -9.70 2.66 -2.25
CA GLN A 203 -8.59 2.95 -3.15
C GLN A 203 -7.23 2.80 -2.47
N ALA A 204 -7.11 3.23 -1.21
CA ALA A 204 -5.87 3.09 -0.45
C ALA A 204 -5.49 1.61 -0.25
N THR A 205 -6.45 0.73 -0.03
CA THR A 205 -6.21 -0.72 0.11
C THR A 205 -5.67 -1.31 -1.20
N ILE A 206 -6.28 -0.96 -2.34
CA ILE A 206 -5.83 -1.38 -3.67
C ILE A 206 -4.41 -0.85 -3.94
N GLN A 207 -4.18 0.44 -3.66
CA GLN A 207 -2.87 1.04 -3.87
C GLN A 207 -1.81 0.44 -2.93
N PHE A 208 -2.20 -0.03 -1.73
CA PHE A 208 -1.26 -0.70 -0.84
C PHE A 208 -0.81 -2.05 -1.40
N ALA A 209 -1.71 -2.83 -1.97
CA ALA A 209 -1.35 -4.06 -2.68
C ALA A 209 -0.39 -3.80 -3.86
N LEU A 210 -0.71 -2.80 -4.70
CA LEU A 210 0.16 -2.39 -5.80
C LEU A 210 1.48 -1.79 -5.34
N GLY A 211 1.48 -1.09 -4.21
CA GLY A 211 2.67 -0.53 -3.58
C GLY A 211 3.67 -1.59 -3.11
N ILE A 212 3.17 -2.71 -2.54
CA ILE A 212 4.01 -3.86 -2.17
C ILE A 212 4.69 -4.46 -3.41
N LEU A 213 3.95 -4.60 -4.53
CA LEU A 213 4.51 -5.09 -5.79
C LEU A 213 5.55 -4.11 -6.36
N ALA A 214 5.27 -2.81 -6.31
CA ALA A 214 6.18 -1.78 -6.79
C ALA A 214 7.48 -1.74 -5.96
N GLU A 215 7.36 -1.80 -4.61
CA GLU A 215 8.51 -1.89 -3.71
C GLU A 215 9.35 -3.14 -4.02
N ALA A 216 8.68 -4.29 -4.13
CA ALA A 216 9.37 -5.54 -4.44
C ALA A 216 10.10 -5.45 -5.78
N GLY A 217 9.51 -4.85 -6.81
CA GLY A 217 10.14 -4.63 -8.11
C GLY A 217 11.36 -3.71 -8.03
N VAL A 218 11.25 -2.58 -7.32
CA VAL A 218 12.35 -1.62 -7.13
C VAL A 218 13.49 -2.25 -6.33
N SER A 219 13.17 -2.97 -5.24
CA SER A 219 14.16 -3.68 -4.41
C SER A 219 14.80 -4.86 -5.13
N TYR A 220 14.04 -5.57 -5.98
CA TYR A 220 14.58 -6.63 -6.85
C TYR A 220 15.64 -6.12 -7.81
N LEU A 221 15.43 -4.93 -8.36
CA LEU A 221 16.43 -4.25 -9.22
C LEU A 221 17.63 -3.68 -8.44
N GLY A 222 17.66 -3.83 -7.11
CA GLY A 222 18.72 -3.32 -6.25
C GLY A 222 18.63 -1.83 -5.95
N LEU A 223 17.52 -1.18 -6.30
CA LEU A 223 17.33 0.27 -6.14
C LEU A 223 16.56 0.64 -4.86
N GLY A 224 15.88 -0.34 -4.24
CA GLY A 224 15.08 -0.17 -3.04
C GLY A 224 15.87 -0.32 -1.75
N THR A 225 15.37 -1.14 -0.85
CA THR A 225 15.98 -1.44 0.45
C THR A 225 17.40 -1.99 0.28
N GLN A 226 18.36 -1.38 0.98
CA GLN A 226 19.78 -1.73 0.88
C GLN A 226 20.21 -2.64 2.04
N PRO A 227 21.21 -3.53 1.80
CA PRO A 227 21.83 -4.30 2.87
C PRO A 227 22.35 -3.38 4.00
N PRO A 228 22.30 -3.82 5.26
CA PRO A 228 21.98 -5.17 5.73
C PRO A 228 20.47 -5.44 5.91
N GLN A 229 19.61 -4.47 5.61
CA GLN A 229 18.16 -4.62 5.79
C GLN A 229 17.55 -5.53 4.72
N PRO A 230 16.80 -6.59 5.09
CA PRO A 230 16.07 -7.40 4.12
C PRO A 230 14.77 -6.71 3.70
N SER A 231 14.35 -6.94 2.45
CA SER A 231 12.97 -6.79 1.98
C SER A 231 12.62 -7.98 1.10
N TRP A 232 11.35 -8.24 0.88
CA TRP A 232 10.94 -9.38 0.04
C TRP A 232 11.48 -9.28 -1.37
N GLY A 233 11.49 -8.07 -1.96
CA GLY A 233 12.08 -7.85 -3.28
C GLY A 233 13.59 -8.08 -3.30
N LYS A 234 14.31 -7.67 -2.24
CA LYS A 234 15.75 -7.92 -2.09
C LYS A 234 16.05 -9.41 -1.93
N MET A 235 15.26 -10.12 -1.11
CA MET A 235 15.39 -11.58 -0.97
C MET A 235 15.20 -12.31 -2.30
N LEU A 236 14.21 -11.89 -3.12
CA LEU A 236 14.03 -12.44 -4.47
C LEU A 236 15.23 -12.18 -5.38
N SER A 237 15.80 -10.97 -5.31
CA SER A 237 17.00 -10.60 -6.07
C SER A 237 18.21 -11.48 -5.70
N GLU A 238 18.44 -11.69 -4.40
CA GLU A 238 19.53 -12.51 -3.88
C GLU A 238 19.33 -14.01 -4.21
N ALA A 239 18.07 -14.48 -4.23
CA ALA A 239 17.73 -15.85 -4.56
C ALA A 239 17.93 -16.20 -6.03
N GLN A 240 18.00 -15.22 -6.94
CA GLN A 240 18.10 -15.43 -8.38
C GLN A 240 19.28 -16.32 -8.77
N THR A 241 20.45 -16.11 -8.16
CA THR A 241 21.66 -16.90 -8.43
C THR A 241 21.62 -18.30 -7.82
N MET A 242 20.74 -18.52 -6.83
CA MET A 242 20.62 -19.77 -6.08
C MET A 242 19.40 -20.60 -6.48
N MET A 243 18.63 -20.17 -7.48
CA MET A 243 17.33 -20.76 -7.84
C MET A 243 17.41 -22.25 -8.18
N PHE A 244 18.51 -22.72 -8.78
CA PHE A 244 18.69 -24.12 -9.12
C PHE A 244 19.07 -25.00 -7.91
N PHE A 245 19.68 -24.43 -6.88
CA PHE A 245 20.18 -25.19 -5.72
C PHE A 245 19.25 -25.05 -4.52
N ALA A 246 18.61 -23.91 -4.36
CA ALA A 246 17.74 -23.59 -3.22
C ALA A 246 16.52 -22.76 -3.69
N PRO A 247 15.58 -23.34 -4.46
CA PRO A 247 14.42 -22.61 -4.99
C PRO A 247 13.50 -22.06 -3.91
N ASN A 248 13.51 -22.64 -2.70
CA ASN A 248 12.77 -22.14 -1.55
C ASN A 248 13.13 -20.70 -1.17
N LEU A 249 14.36 -20.26 -1.42
CA LEU A 249 14.79 -18.86 -1.16
C LEU A 249 14.05 -17.84 -2.03
N ALA A 250 13.56 -18.25 -3.22
CA ALA A 250 12.71 -17.42 -4.08
C ALA A 250 11.22 -17.65 -3.81
N ILE A 251 10.81 -18.91 -3.59
CA ILE A 251 9.40 -19.28 -3.39
C ILE A 251 8.84 -18.60 -2.13
N LEU A 252 9.58 -18.62 -1.02
CA LEU A 252 9.10 -18.12 0.25
C LEU A 252 8.79 -16.60 0.24
N PRO A 253 9.70 -15.69 -0.18
CA PRO A 253 9.36 -14.27 -0.28
C PRO A 253 8.33 -14.01 -1.38
N GLY A 254 8.33 -14.79 -2.49
CA GLY A 254 7.29 -14.71 -3.51
C GLY A 254 5.91 -15.03 -2.96
N CYS A 255 5.77 -16.11 -2.18
CA CYS A 255 4.53 -16.45 -1.49
C CYS A 255 4.10 -15.36 -0.50
N ALA A 256 5.03 -14.78 0.25
CA ALA A 256 4.73 -13.69 1.20
C ALA A 256 4.14 -12.46 0.46
N ILE A 257 4.70 -12.08 -0.67
CA ILE A 257 4.16 -11.01 -1.54
C ILE A 257 2.76 -11.38 -2.03
N VAL A 258 2.58 -12.58 -2.60
CA VAL A 258 1.28 -13.03 -3.13
C VAL A 258 0.21 -13.04 -2.05
N ILE A 259 0.49 -13.59 -0.87
CA ILE A 259 -0.45 -13.65 0.26
C ILE A 259 -0.84 -12.23 0.71
N SER A 260 0.13 -11.32 0.80
CA SER A 260 -0.12 -9.93 1.21
C SER A 260 -0.97 -9.18 0.19
N VAL A 261 -0.64 -9.30 -1.09
CA VAL A 261 -1.38 -8.66 -2.19
C VAL A 261 -2.80 -9.24 -2.30
N LEU A 262 -2.94 -10.56 -2.23
CA LEU A 262 -4.23 -11.23 -2.24
C LEU A 262 -5.09 -10.81 -1.05
N GLY A 263 -4.52 -10.80 0.16
CA GLY A 263 -5.19 -10.37 1.38
C GLY A 263 -5.72 -8.94 1.27
N LEU A 264 -4.89 -8.01 0.83
CA LEU A 264 -5.27 -6.61 0.65
C LEU A 264 -6.33 -6.41 -0.45
N ASN A 265 -6.23 -7.12 -1.57
CA ASN A 265 -7.24 -7.03 -2.64
C ASN A 265 -8.59 -7.57 -2.17
N LEU A 266 -8.61 -8.76 -1.54
CA LEU A 266 -9.85 -9.32 -0.99
C LEU A 266 -10.46 -8.42 0.09
N LEU A 267 -9.62 -7.80 0.92
CA LEU A 267 -10.08 -6.84 1.93
C LEU A 267 -10.66 -5.58 1.27
N GLY A 268 -9.99 -5.05 0.25
CA GLY A 268 -10.45 -3.88 -0.51
C GLY A 268 -11.78 -4.12 -1.23
N ASP A 269 -11.92 -5.27 -1.89
CA ASP A 269 -13.17 -5.67 -2.56
C ASP A 269 -14.31 -5.84 -1.53
N GLY A 270 -14.05 -6.55 -0.43
CA GLY A 270 -15.03 -6.71 0.64
C GLY A 270 -15.44 -5.38 1.28
N MET A 271 -14.48 -4.47 1.50
CA MET A 271 -14.79 -3.11 1.99
C MET A 271 -15.63 -2.32 0.99
N ARG A 272 -15.36 -2.46 -0.30
CA ARG A 272 -16.15 -1.81 -1.35
C ARG A 272 -17.60 -2.28 -1.32
N ASP A 273 -17.83 -3.59 -1.26
CA ASP A 273 -19.16 -4.17 -1.25
C ASP A 273 -19.97 -3.75 -0.02
N ILE A 274 -19.34 -3.73 1.16
CA ILE A 274 -19.98 -3.32 2.43
C ILE A 274 -20.29 -1.82 2.46
N LEU A 275 -19.42 -1.00 1.87
CA LEU A 275 -19.54 0.46 1.90
C LEU A 275 -20.38 1.03 0.76
N ASP A 276 -20.76 0.22 -0.27
CA ASP A 276 -21.62 0.65 -1.38
C ASP A 276 -23.09 0.60 -0.99
N PRO A 277 -23.80 1.75 -0.92
CA PRO A 277 -25.22 1.79 -0.54
C PRO A 277 -26.16 1.07 -1.53
N LYS A 278 -25.71 0.86 -2.77
CA LYS A 278 -26.53 0.25 -3.83
C LYS A 278 -26.67 -1.27 -3.71
N MET A 279 -25.77 -1.91 -3.00
CA MET A 279 -25.83 -3.37 -2.78
C MET A 279 -26.84 -3.74 -1.69
N ARG A 280 -27.11 -2.84 -0.74
CA ARG A 280 -28.08 -3.03 0.36
C ARG A 280 -29.56 -3.06 -0.07
N THR A 281 -29.89 -2.63 -1.28
CA THR A 281 -31.30 -2.59 -1.77
C THR A 281 -31.70 -3.84 -2.55
N ARG A 282 -30.90 -4.92 -2.58
CA ARG A 282 -31.16 -6.14 -3.33
C ARG A 282 -31.49 -7.37 -2.47
N GLU A 283 -31.54 -7.21 -1.17
CA GLU A 283 -32.14 -8.15 -0.21
C GLU A 283 -33.44 -7.54 0.36
#